data_74131989de738c3df38c8284fa237093
#
_entry.id   74131989de738c3df38c8284fa237093
#
_cell.length_a   1.000
_cell.length_b   1.000
_cell.length_c   1.000
_cell.angle_alpha   90.00
_cell.angle_beta   90.00
_cell.angle_gamma   90.00
#
_symmetry.space_group_name_H-M   'P 1'
#
loop_
_entity.id
_entity.type
_entity.pdbx_description
1 polymer ?
#
loop_
_entity_poly.entity_id
_entity_poly.type
_entity_poly.pdbx_seq_one_letter_code
_entity_poly.pdbx_strand_id
1 'polypeptide(L)'
;MRIATMATGGIGGFLAVKLTKAGHEVATIARGAHLEAIRQNGLRLSTDSGVENVTPWRASSKTTEIGPVDAIIFGVKCNALEEAAKECIPMLHETTAVIPFLNGVEAAERLLEVLPEHNVVN
;
A
#
# COMPACT_ATOMS: atom_id res chain seq x y z
N MET A 1 10.45 -8.87 4.82
CA MET A 1 9.16 -8.38 5.33
C MET A 1 8.17 -8.27 4.17
N ARG A 2 6.94 -8.62 4.41
CA ARG A 2 5.88 -8.52 3.39
C ARG A 2 5.07 -7.27 3.64
N ILE A 3 4.99 -6.40 2.64
CA ILE A 3 4.41 -5.06 2.76
C ILE A 3 3.40 -4.85 1.63
N ALA A 4 2.22 -4.33 1.98
CA ALA A 4 1.23 -3.94 0.98
C ALA A 4 1.13 -2.42 0.90
N THR A 5 0.95 -1.90 -0.31
CA THR A 5 0.66 -0.48 -0.51
C THR A 5 -0.76 -0.34 -1.04
N MET A 6 -1.58 0.43 -0.31
CA MET A 6 -2.93 0.77 -0.74
C MET A 6 -2.84 2.06 -1.56
N ALA A 7 -3.00 1.93 -2.86
CA ALA A 7 -2.74 2.94 -3.88
C ALA A 7 -1.25 3.14 -4.14
N THR A 8 -0.89 3.26 -5.40
CA THR A 8 0.50 3.32 -5.86
C THR A 8 0.89 4.69 -6.44
N GLY A 9 0.02 5.70 -6.32
CA GLY A 9 0.34 7.05 -6.74
C GLY A 9 1.15 7.78 -5.66
N GLY A 10 1.92 8.79 -6.04
CA GLY A 10 2.64 9.64 -5.11
C GLY A 10 3.56 8.87 -4.17
N ILE A 11 3.39 9.09 -2.87
CA ILE A 11 4.27 8.50 -1.85
C ILE A 11 4.16 6.97 -1.79
N GLY A 12 2.98 6.42 -2.08
CA GLY A 12 2.80 4.96 -2.11
C GLY A 12 3.64 4.31 -3.19
N GLY A 13 3.69 4.90 -4.38
CA GLY A 13 4.52 4.42 -5.47
C GLY A 13 6.01 4.54 -5.18
N PHE A 14 6.43 5.67 -4.61
CA PHE A 14 7.81 5.88 -4.20
C PHE A 14 8.27 4.80 -3.22
N LEU A 15 7.49 4.59 -2.16
CA LEU A 15 7.83 3.59 -1.14
C LEU A 15 7.80 2.17 -1.69
N ALA A 16 6.84 1.85 -2.57
CA ALA A 16 6.76 0.53 -3.17
C ALA A 16 8.03 0.20 -3.96
N VAL A 17 8.54 1.15 -4.76
CA VAL A 17 9.77 0.95 -5.51
C VAL A 17 10.97 0.80 -4.58
N LYS A 18 11.12 1.68 -3.61
CA LYS A 18 12.26 1.65 -2.69
C LYS A 18 12.28 0.40 -1.83
N LEU A 19 11.14 -0.03 -1.32
CA LEU A 19 11.05 -1.24 -0.49
C LEU A 19 11.29 -2.51 -1.31
N THR A 20 10.81 -2.55 -2.55
CA THR A 20 11.11 -3.68 -3.45
C THR A 20 12.60 -3.79 -3.72
N LYS A 21 13.26 -2.66 -3.98
CA LYS A 21 14.72 -2.64 -4.21
C LYS A 21 15.50 -3.03 -2.96
N ALA A 22 14.94 -2.78 -1.78
CA ALA A 22 15.57 -3.17 -0.52
C ALA A 22 15.42 -4.67 -0.21
N GLY A 23 14.71 -5.43 -1.04
CA GLY A 23 14.57 -6.87 -0.89
C GLY A 23 13.29 -7.34 -0.21
N HIS A 24 12.35 -6.43 0.05
CA HIS A 24 11.08 -6.80 0.65
C HIS A 24 10.08 -7.32 -0.39
N GLU A 25 9.17 -8.19 0.04
CA GLU A 25 8.06 -8.62 -0.79
C GLU A 25 6.98 -7.56 -0.73
N VAL A 26 6.81 -6.80 -1.81
CA VAL A 26 5.84 -5.70 -1.87
C VAL A 26 4.65 -6.09 -2.73
N ALA A 27 3.45 -5.98 -2.16
CA ALA A 27 2.19 -6.15 -2.88
C ALA A 27 1.59 -4.77 -3.12
N THR A 28 1.21 -4.49 -4.37
CA THR A 28 0.57 -3.22 -4.70
C THR A 28 -0.91 -3.45 -5.01
N ILE A 29 -1.77 -2.66 -4.39
CA ILE A 29 -3.20 -2.69 -4.64
C ILE A 29 -3.53 -1.54 -5.59
N ALA A 30 -3.99 -1.88 -6.78
CA ALA A 30 -4.31 -0.91 -7.83
C ALA A 30 -5.50 -1.43 -8.64
N ARG A 31 -6.08 -0.58 -9.45
CA ARG A 31 -7.27 -0.92 -10.24
C ARG A 31 -7.17 -0.48 -11.69
N GLY A 32 -7.93 -1.14 -12.56
CA GLY A 32 -8.10 -0.74 -13.94
C GLY A 32 -6.81 -0.70 -14.73
N ALA A 33 -6.68 0.33 -15.56
CA ALA A 33 -5.52 0.49 -16.44
C ALA A 33 -4.20 0.61 -15.67
N HIS A 34 -4.23 1.20 -14.47
CA HIS A 34 -3.06 1.33 -13.61
C HIS A 34 -2.55 -0.06 -13.19
N LEU A 35 -3.46 -0.95 -12.78
CA LEU A 35 -3.10 -2.32 -12.41
C LEU A 35 -2.50 -3.07 -13.60
N GLU A 36 -3.11 -2.95 -14.78
CA GLU A 36 -2.59 -3.59 -16.00
C GLU A 36 -1.19 -3.09 -16.34
N ALA A 37 -0.96 -1.78 -16.22
CA ALA A 37 0.36 -1.20 -16.47
C ALA A 37 1.41 -1.76 -15.51
N ILE A 38 1.07 -1.92 -14.24
CA ILE A 38 1.97 -2.50 -13.24
C ILE A 38 2.27 -3.96 -13.56
N ARG A 39 1.27 -4.72 -13.96
CA ARG A 39 1.46 -6.13 -14.32
C ARG A 39 2.34 -6.32 -15.55
N GLN A 40 2.20 -5.43 -16.54
CA GLN A 40 2.96 -5.50 -17.78
C GLN A 40 4.36 -4.93 -17.67
N ASN A 41 4.50 -3.81 -16.97
CA ASN A 41 5.73 -3.00 -16.99
C ASN A 41 6.42 -2.87 -15.63
N GLY A 42 5.80 -3.34 -14.56
CA GLY A 42 6.30 -3.16 -13.19
C GLY A 42 6.01 -1.77 -12.65
N LEU A 43 6.64 -1.44 -11.53
CA LEU A 43 6.55 -0.13 -10.91
C LEU A 43 7.72 0.72 -11.40
N ARG A 44 7.42 1.96 -11.75
CA ARG A 44 8.40 2.90 -12.28
C ARG A 44 8.47 4.15 -11.41
N LEU A 45 9.68 4.55 -11.07
CA LEU A 45 9.94 5.78 -10.34
C LEU A 45 10.91 6.64 -11.12
N SER A 46 10.48 7.85 -11.50
CA SER A 46 11.35 8.84 -12.16
C SER A 46 11.84 9.83 -11.12
N THR A 47 13.15 9.99 -11.03
CA THR A 47 13.79 10.95 -10.13
C THR A 47 14.86 11.71 -10.91
N ASP A 48 15.46 12.73 -10.29
CA ASP A 48 16.54 13.49 -10.89
C ASP A 48 17.75 12.61 -11.22
N SER A 49 17.93 11.50 -10.51
CA SER A 49 19.01 10.56 -10.77
C SER A 49 18.68 9.51 -11.84
N GLY A 50 17.49 9.56 -12.43
CA GLY A 50 17.10 8.66 -13.49
C GLY A 50 15.78 7.95 -13.22
N VAL A 51 15.56 6.85 -13.94
CA VAL A 51 14.34 6.04 -13.83
C VAL A 51 14.68 4.71 -13.16
N GLU A 52 13.94 4.39 -12.11
CA GLU A 52 14.02 3.09 -11.45
C GLU A 52 12.78 2.28 -11.83
N ASN A 53 12.97 1.01 -12.17
CA ASN A 53 11.90 0.11 -12.56
C ASN A 53 12.04 -1.19 -11.78
N VAL A 54 10.99 -1.62 -11.11
CA VAL A 54 10.98 -2.84 -10.30
C VAL A 54 9.70 -3.62 -10.53
N THR A 55 9.76 -4.93 -10.31
CA THR A 55 8.58 -5.78 -10.35
C THR A 55 8.14 -6.07 -8.91
N PRO A 56 6.91 -5.68 -8.52
CA PRO A 56 6.44 -6.00 -7.17
C PRO A 56 6.23 -7.51 -7.02
N TRP A 57 6.24 -7.98 -5.78
CA TRP A 57 5.96 -9.37 -5.48
C TRP A 57 4.58 -9.78 -6.01
N ARG A 58 3.57 -8.94 -5.79
CA ARG A 58 2.23 -9.10 -6.34
C ARG A 58 1.61 -7.75 -6.66
N ALA A 59 0.71 -7.75 -7.63
CA ALA A 59 -0.13 -6.59 -7.94
C ALA A 59 -1.54 -7.11 -8.17
N SER A 60 -2.51 -6.55 -7.47
CA SER A 60 -3.91 -6.98 -7.56
C SER A 60 -4.85 -5.85 -7.21
N SER A 61 -6.10 -5.96 -7.66
CA SER A 61 -7.19 -5.10 -7.19
C SER A 61 -7.89 -5.68 -5.96
N LYS A 62 -7.58 -6.94 -5.62
CA LYS A 62 -8.25 -7.66 -4.53
C LYS A 62 -7.27 -8.00 -3.42
N THR A 63 -7.52 -7.46 -2.24
CA THR A 63 -6.68 -7.72 -1.07
C THR A 63 -6.75 -9.17 -0.61
N THR A 64 -7.85 -9.87 -0.91
CA THR A 64 -7.99 -11.29 -0.61
C THR A 64 -6.98 -12.15 -1.35
N GLU A 65 -6.49 -11.68 -2.51
CA GLU A 65 -5.47 -12.39 -3.28
C GLU A 65 -4.07 -12.21 -2.68
N ILE A 66 -3.89 -11.22 -1.82
CA ILE A 66 -2.61 -10.94 -1.18
C ILE A 66 -2.48 -11.73 0.14
N GLY A 67 -3.53 -11.72 0.96
CA GLY A 67 -3.51 -12.34 2.28
C GLY A 67 -2.73 -11.51 3.32
N PRO A 68 -2.50 -12.08 4.52
CA PRO A 68 -1.86 -11.34 5.61
C PRO A 68 -0.46 -10.84 5.27
N VAL A 69 -0.19 -9.59 5.66
CA VAL A 69 1.11 -8.93 5.45
C VAL A 69 1.62 -8.35 6.76
N ASP A 70 2.89 -7.95 6.80
CA ASP A 70 3.52 -7.39 8.00
C ASP A 70 3.23 -5.91 8.18
N ALA A 71 3.09 -5.17 7.07
CA ALA A 71 2.80 -3.74 7.11
C ALA A 71 1.93 -3.34 5.92
N ILE A 72 1.07 -2.36 6.13
CA ILE A 72 0.22 -1.78 5.08
C ILE A 72 0.45 -0.27 5.07
N ILE A 73 0.84 0.24 3.91
CA ILE A 73 1.05 1.67 3.73
C ILE A 73 -0.17 2.26 3.02
N PHE A 74 -0.82 3.22 3.68
CA PHE A 74 -1.98 3.90 3.13
C PHE A 74 -1.56 5.21 2.45
N GLY A 75 -1.64 5.22 1.12
CA GLY A 75 -1.40 6.42 0.32
C GLY A 75 -2.66 6.88 -0.40
N VAL A 76 -3.84 6.44 0.04
CA VAL A 76 -5.11 6.84 -0.58
C VAL A 76 -5.55 8.23 -0.14
N LYS A 77 -6.39 8.86 -0.96
CA LYS A 77 -6.97 10.17 -0.61
C LYS A 77 -7.98 10.01 0.52
N CYS A 78 -8.16 11.07 1.30
CA CYS A 78 -9.05 11.04 2.46
C CYS A 78 -10.48 10.60 2.15
N ASN A 79 -11.00 10.95 0.98
CA ASN A 79 -12.36 10.57 0.60
C ASN A 79 -12.54 9.08 0.31
N ALA A 80 -11.44 8.36 0.11
CA ALA A 80 -11.45 6.91 -0.14
C ALA A 80 -10.92 6.11 1.05
N LEU A 81 -10.58 6.77 2.15
CA LEU A 81 -9.87 6.15 3.27
C LEU A 81 -10.67 5.04 3.94
N GLU A 82 -11.96 5.27 4.19
CA GLU A 82 -12.79 4.29 4.89
C GLU A 82 -13.02 3.02 4.08
N GLU A 83 -13.26 3.15 2.77
CA GLU A 83 -13.41 1.99 1.89
C GLU A 83 -12.10 1.22 1.78
N ALA A 84 -10.99 1.92 1.62
CA ALA A 84 -9.68 1.28 1.54
C ALA A 84 -9.34 0.57 2.86
N ALA A 85 -9.73 1.14 3.99
CA ALA A 85 -9.54 0.52 5.29
C ALA A 85 -10.31 -0.80 5.40
N LYS A 86 -11.55 -0.83 4.94
CA LYS A 86 -12.34 -2.07 4.92
C LYS A 86 -11.72 -3.11 4.00
N GLU A 87 -11.21 -2.68 2.85
CA GLU A 87 -10.57 -3.58 1.90
C GLU A 87 -9.30 -4.21 2.46
N CYS A 88 -8.59 -3.54 3.36
CA CYS A 88 -7.34 -4.08 3.87
C CYS A 88 -7.50 -5.14 4.96
N ILE A 89 -8.71 -5.34 5.48
CA ILE A 89 -8.97 -6.32 6.55
C ILE A 89 -8.43 -7.72 6.23
N PRO A 90 -8.61 -8.29 5.01
CA PRO A 90 -8.04 -9.60 4.69
C PRO A 90 -6.51 -9.67 4.75
N MET A 91 -5.83 -8.54 4.75
CA MET A 91 -4.36 -8.48 4.82
C MET A 91 -3.84 -8.31 6.25
N LEU A 92 -4.73 -8.21 7.24
CA LEU A 92 -4.35 -8.01 8.63
C LEU A 92 -4.08 -9.33 9.35
N HIS A 93 -3.06 -9.34 10.20
CA HIS A 93 -2.90 -10.32 11.27
C HIS A 93 -2.66 -9.53 12.57
N GLU A 94 -2.42 -10.22 13.70
CA GLU A 94 -2.34 -9.55 15.00
C GLU A 94 -1.28 -8.45 15.08
N THR A 95 -0.17 -8.62 14.37
CA THR A 95 0.95 -7.68 14.45
C THR A 95 1.14 -6.82 13.21
N THR A 96 0.20 -6.86 12.27
CA THR A 96 0.28 -6.01 11.07
C THR A 96 0.24 -4.53 11.47
N ALA A 97 1.21 -3.77 11.00
CA ALA A 97 1.25 -2.32 11.19
C ALA A 97 0.56 -1.62 10.02
N VAL A 98 -0.47 -0.84 10.32
CA VAL A 98 -1.16 -0.02 9.31
C VAL A 98 -0.65 1.40 9.45
N ILE A 99 0.04 1.89 8.43
CA ILE A 99 0.76 3.17 8.47
C ILE A 99 0.12 4.16 7.50
N PRO A 100 -0.59 5.19 8.03
CA PRO A 100 -1.15 6.22 7.17
C PRO A 100 -0.10 7.24 6.77
N PHE A 101 0.04 7.47 5.46
CA PHE A 101 0.88 8.52 4.89
C PHE A 101 0.00 9.61 4.32
N LEU A 102 -0.85 10.17 5.17
CA LEU A 102 -1.75 11.26 4.82
C LEU A 102 -1.48 12.45 5.72
N ASN A 103 -1.73 13.64 5.17
CA ASN A 103 -1.58 14.85 5.95
C ASN A 103 -2.68 14.95 7.01
N GLY A 104 -2.28 15.27 8.25
CA GLY A 104 -3.20 15.52 9.35
C GLY A 104 -3.44 14.33 10.26
N VAL A 105 -3.94 14.64 11.44
CA VAL A 105 -4.19 13.68 12.53
C VAL A 105 -5.43 12.83 12.24
N GLU A 106 -6.31 13.33 11.40
CA GLU A 106 -7.59 12.69 11.11
C GLU A 106 -7.46 11.32 10.46
N ALA A 107 -6.37 11.07 9.72
CA ALA A 107 -6.19 9.81 9.02
C ALA A 107 -6.17 8.63 9.99
N ALA A 108 -5.37 8.72 11.06
CA ALA A 108 -5.29 7.66 12.04
C ALA A 108 -6.62 7.48 12.77
N GLU A 109 -7.29 8.58 13.12
CA GLU A 109 -8.60 8.54 13.80
C GLU A 109 -9.65 7.86 12.93
N ARG A 110 -9.66 8.16 11.63
CA ARG A 110 -10.62 7.55 10.70
C ARG A 110 -10.34 6.07 10.49
N LEU A 111 -9.09 5.68 10.46
CA LEU A 111 -8.73 4.26 10.37
C LEU A 111 -9.17 3.49 11.61
N LEU A 112 -9.09 4.10 12.78
CA LEU A 112 -9.50 3.49 14.04
C LEU A 112 -11.01 3.21 14.11
N GLU A 113 -11.81 3.88 13.29
CA GLU A 113 -13.25 3.60 13.21
C GLU A 113 -13.53 2.25 12.52
N VAL A 114 -12.61 1.76 11.72
CA VAL A 114 -12.78 0.54 10.91
C VAL A 114 -11.86 -0.58 11.36
N LEU A 115 -10.64 -0.24 11.78
CA LEU A 115 -9.57 -1.21 12.06
C LEU A 115 -9.27 -1.32 13.56
N PRO A 116 -8.77 -2.49 14.00
CA PRO A 116 -8.37 -2.64 15.40
C PRO A 116 -7.27 -1.64 15.77
N GLU A 117 -7.39 -1.10 16.98
CA GLU A 117 -6.46 -0.09 17.48
C GLU A 117 -5.00 -0.56 17.47
N HIS A 118 -4.77 -1.81 17.82
CA HIS A 118 -3.41 -2.35 17.88
C HIS A 118 -2.71 -2.45 16.52
N ASN A 119 -3.47 -2.37 15.42
CA ASN A 119 -2.90 -2.41 14.07
C ASN A 119 -2.53 -1.02 13.54
N VAL A 120 -3.17 0.05 14.02
CA VAL A 120 -2.97 1.39 13.45
C VAL A 120 -1.82 2.11 14.13
N VAL A 121 -0.88 2.60 13.33
CA VAL A 121 0.26 3.40 13.81
C VAL A 121 -0.11 4.87 13.79
N ASN A 122 0.12 5.53 14.91
CA ASN A 122 -0.10 6.97 15.05
C ASN A 122 1.21 7.75 14.87
#